data_2f1bbfff24bcceb11da0c3b97591db69
#
_entry.id   2f1bbfff24bcceb11da0c3b97591db69
#
_cell.length_a   1.000
_cell.length_b   1.000
_cell.length_c   1.000
_cell.angle_alpha   90.00
_cell.angle_beta   90.00
_cell.angle_gamma   90.00
#
_symmetry.space_group_name_H-M   'P 1'
#
loop_
_entity.id
_entity.type
_entity.pdbx_description
1 polymer ?
#
loop_
_entity_poly.entity_id
_entity_poly.type
_entity_poly.pdbx_seq_one_letter_code
_entity_poly.pdbx_strand_id
1 'polypeptide(L)'
;MQFLFYGIGADEKLLNTALVENNALIRQCTNDNQFYKEFTKSSDWFHISEGLMAFYDLAIGDPAIPENIERAKRFAGFYMNEDPECTKNYDPVNKLIPYISSGSKGPSEYFGTEYMINYGHASLYPMVKENIKPGWEKDPKRRKEITTIYNDVVNRCDVPVNLGAVGLVTDAYLYTGDEKYKKWVLEYVDASFC
;
A
#
# COMPACT_ATOMS: atom_id res chain seq x y z
N MET A 1 -3.22 -11.58 -16.05
CA MET A 1 -3.69 -12.08 -17.37
C MET A 1 -4.23 -13.52 -17.32
N GLN A 2 -3.59 -14.45 -16.61
CA GLN A 2 -4.05 -15.86 -16.48
C GLN A 2 -5.44 -15.98 -15.87
N PHE A 3 -5.78 -15.19 -14.85
CA PHE A 3 -7.12 -15.17 -14.22
C PHE A 3 -8.21 -14.70 -15.18
N LEU A 4 -7.91 -13.72 -16.04
CA LEU A 4 -8.83 -13.28 -17.07
C LEU A 4 -9.12 -14.42 -18.05
N PHE A 5 -8.11 -15.16 -18.47
CA PHE A 5 -8.28 -16.31 -19.36
C PHE A 5 -9.04 -17.45 -18.69
N TYR A 6 -8.85 -17.68 -17.38
CA TYR A 6 -9.68 -18.60 -16.64
C TYR A 6 -11.15 -18.16 -16.62
N GLY A 7 -11.42 -16.88 -16.34
CA GLY A 7 -12.79 -16.34 -16.34
C GLY A 7 -13.51 -16.45 -17.68
N ILE A 8 -12.77 -16.44 -18.80
CA ILE A 8 -13.34 -16.59 -20.15
C ILE A 8 -13.48 -18.06 -20.53
N GLY A 9 -12.51 -18.90 -20.20
CA GLY A 9 -12.38 -20.27 -20.72
C GLY A 9 -12.61 -21.39 -19.72
N ALA A 10 -12.74 -21.06 -18.42
CA ALA A 10 -12.86 -22.02 -17.31
C ALA A 10 -11.76 -23.10 -17.29
N ASP A 11 -10.54 -22.76 -17.75
CA ASP A 11 -9.41 -23.68 -17.72
C ASP A 11 -8.74 -23.66 -16.34
N GLU A 12 -9.05 -24.67 -15.53
CA GLU A 12 -8.51 -24.84 -14.18
C GLU A 12 -6.98 -24.86 -14.12
N LYS A 13 -6.31 -25.27 -15.21
CA LYS A 13 -4.84 -25.24 -15.26
C LYS A 13 -4.31 -23.82 -15.21
N LEU A 14 -4.99 -22.86 -15.83
CA LEU A 14 -4.61 -21.45 -15.77
C LEU A 14 -4.78 -20.89 -14.35
N LEU A 15 -5.90 -21.21 -13.70
CA LEU A 15 -6.14 -20.80 -12.31
C LEU A 15 -5.07 -21.40 -11.37
N ASN A 16 -4.83 -22.70 -11.46
CA ASN A 16 -3.85 -23.38 -10.63
C ASN A 16 -2.43 -22.84 -10.84
N THR A 17 -2.04 -22.52 -12.07
CA THR A 17 -0.73 -21.90 -12.36
C THR A 17 -0.61 -20.55 -11.67
N ALA A 18 -1.62 -19.70 -11.80
CA ALA A 18 -1.64 -18.39 -11.19
C ALA A 18 -1.60 -18.44 -9.64
N LEU A 19 -2.32 -19.37 -9.03
CA LEU A 19 -2.28 -19.62 -7.59
C LEU A 19 -0.89 -20.06 -7.13
N VAL A 20 -0.23 -20.95 -7.87
CA VAL A 20 1.15 -21.42 -7.56
C VAL A 20 2.13 -20.26 -7.64
N GLU A 21 2.06 -19.43 -8.68
CA GLU A 21 2.92 -18.25 -8.85
C GLU A 21 2.71 -17.23 -7.73
N ASN A 22 1.46 -16.90 -7.42
CA ASN A 22 1.13 -15.96 -6.34
C ASN A 22 1.64 -16.44 -4.97
N ASN A 23 1.40 -17.71 -4.65
CA ASN A 23 1.88 -18.31 -3.39
C ASN A 23 3.41 -18.40 -3.33
N ALA A 24 4.09 -18.59 -4.46
CA ALA A 24 5.54 -18.56 -4.52
C ALA A 24 6.10 -17.16 -4.25
N LEU A 25 5.51 -16.12 -4.84
CA LEU A 25 5.86 -14.72 -4.59
C LEU A 25 5.68 -14.36 -3.11
N ILE A 26 4.52 -14.68 -2.52
CA ILE A 26 4.24 -14.42 -1.10
C ILE A 26 5.30 -15.09 -0.21
N ARG A 27 5.65 -16.36 -0.48
CA ARG A 27 6.68 -17.07 0.29
C ARG A 27 8.05 -16.42 0.16
N GLN A 28 8.46 -16.05 -1.05
CA GLN A 28 9.73 -15.38 -1.30
C GLN A 28 9.82 -14.07 -0.53
N CYS A 29 8.85 -13.18 -0.71
CA CYS A 29 8.84 -11.87 -0.05
C CYS A 29 8.74 -11.98 1.48
N THR A 30 8.09 -13.03 2.00
CA THR A 30 8.05 -13.31 3.44
C THR A 30 9.41 -13.76 3.95
N ASN A 31 10.07 -14.67 3.25
CA ASN A 31 11.40 -15.15 3.61
C ASN A 31 12.46 -14.03 3.55
N ASP A 32 12.34 -13.13 2.59
CA ASP A 32 13.21 -11.97 2.44
C ASP A 32 12.84 -10.80 3.39
N ASN A 33 11.91 -11.05 4.32
CA ASN A 33 11.46 -10.08 5.32
C ASN A 33 10.79 -8.81 4.74
N GLN A 34 10.33 -8.87 3.49
CA GLN A 34 9.60 -7.78 2.84
C GLN A 34 8.11 -7.79 3.21
N PHE A 35 7.53 -8.97 3.39
CA PHE A 35 6.13 -9.15 3.75
C PHE A 35 5.94 -9.48 5.24
N TYR A 36 4.79 -9.06 5.77
CA TYR A 36 4.27 -9.47 7.04
C TYR A 36 2.78 -9.83 6.85
N LYS A 37 2.38 -11.00 7.36
CA LYS A 37 1.02 -11.54 7.14
C LYS A 37 0.63 -11.52 5.64
N GLU A 38 1.56 -11.93 4.77
CA GLU A 38 1.41 -12.03 3.32
C GLU A 38 1.28 -10.69 2.56
N PHE A 39 1.44 -9.54 3.23
CA PHE A 39 1.37 -8.23 2.61
C PHE A 39 2.66 -7.45 2.83
N THR A 40 3.00 -6.57 1.89
CA THR A 40 4.19 -5.72 2.01
C THR A 40 4.18 -4.94 3.33
N LYS A 41 5.33 -4.86 3.99
CA LYS A 41 5.44 -4.16 5.28
C LYS A 41 5.16 -2.68 5.15
N SER A 42 5.76 -2.05 4.15
CA SER A 42 5.50 -0.67 3.79
C SER A 42 6.13 -0.36 2.42
N SER A 43 5.36 0.20 1.53
CA SER A 43 5.78 0.66 0.21
C SER A 43 4.74 1.63 -0.33
N ASP A 44 5.05 2.39 -1.38
CA ASP A 44 4.04 3.17 -2.06
C ASP A 44 3.12 2.27 -2.92
N TRP A 45 1.91 2.77 -3.19
CA TRP A 45 0.90 2.00 -3.90
C TRP A 45 1.27 1.70 -5.36
N PHE A 46 2.15 2.47 -5.96
CA PHE A 46 2.62 2.19 -7.31
C PHE A 46 3.38 0.85 -7.35
N HIS A 47 4.32 0.66 -6.42
CA HIS A 47 5.08 -0.59 -6.32
C HIS A 47 4.27 -1.74 -5.71
N ILE A 48 3.38 -1.45 -4.76
CA ILE A 48 2.47 -2.46 -4.19
C ILE A 48 1.57 -3.04 -5.27
N SER A 49 0.98 -2.20 -6.13
CA SER A 49 0.07 -2.67 -7.16
C SER A 49 0.75 -3.57 -8.18
N GLU A 50 2.00 -3.29 -8.52
CA GLU A 50 2.79 -4.16 -9.40
C GLU A 50 2.95 -5.57 -8.82
N GLY A 51 3.26 -5.69 -7.53
CA GLY A 51 3.46 -6.96 -6.85
C GLY A 51 2.17 -7.72 -6.49
N LEU A 52 1.06 -7.00 -6.34
CA LEU A 52 -0.22 -7.55 -5.87
C LEU A 52 -1.31 -7.61 -6.94
N MET A 53 -1.04 -7.23 -8.18
CA MET A 53 -2.02 -7.32 -9.28
C MET A 53 -2.64 -8.72 -9.41
N ALA A 54 -1.85 -9.76 -9.18
CA ALA A 54 -2.34 -11.13 -9.19
C ALA A 54 -3.42 -11.38 -8.12
N PHE A 55 -3.34 -10.70 -6.97
CA PHE A 55 -4.33 -10.82 -5.91
C PHE A 55 -5.67 -10.20 -6.30
N TYR A 56 -5.68 -9.04 -6.93
CA TYR A 56 -6.93 -8.43 -7.43
C TYR A 56 -7.60 -9.31 -8.49
N ASP A 57 -6.81 -9.91 -9.36
CA ASP A 57 -7.32 -10.82 -10.40
C ASP A 57 -7.85 -12.13 -9.83
N LEU A 58 -7.35 -12.58 -8.67
CA LEU A 58 -7.84 -13.80 -7.99
C LEU A 58 -9.32 -13.71 -7.63
N ALA A 59 -9.80 -12.53 -7.22
CA ALA A 59 -11.21 -12.28 -6.92
C ALA A 59 -12.12 -12.55 -8.13
N ILE A 60 -11.61 -12.29 -9.34
CA ILE A 60 -12.32 -12.52 -10.59
C ILE A 60 -12.31 -14.01 -10.94
N GLY A 61 -11.21 -14.70 -10.61
CA GLY A 61 -11.01 -16.11 -10.99
C GLY A 61 -11.81 -17.09 -10.14
N ASP A 62 -11.70 -17.02 -8.82
CA ASP A 62 -12.41 -17.90 -7.89
C ASP A 62 -12.67 -17.21 -6.55
N PRO A 63 -13.84 -16.57 -6.39
CA PRO A 63 -14.21 -15.88 -5.16
C PRO A 63 -14.55 -16.82 -3.99
N ALA A 64 -14.64 -18.13 -4.23
CA ALA A 64 -15.06 -19.10 -3.22
C ALA A 64 -13.90 -19.71 -2.42
N ILE A 65 -12.64 -19.42 -2.77
CA ILE A 65 -11.48 -19.94 -2.04
C ILE A 65 -11.42 -19.28 -0.65
N PRO A 66 -11.58 -20.05 0.46
CA PRO A 66 -11.63 -19.48 1.81
C PRO A 66 -10.37 -18.69 2.18
N GLU A 67 -9.19 -19.14 1.76
CA GLU A 67 -7.93 -18.49 2.03
C GLU A 67 -7.85 -17.09 1.39
N ASN A 68 -8.45 -16.91 0.21
CA ASN A 68 -8.51 -15.62 -0.46
C ASN A 68 -9.48 -14.67 0.24
N ILE A 69 -10.60 -15.17 0.76
CA ILE A 69 -11.54 -14.37 1.57
C ILE A 69 -10.84 -13.84 2.83
N GLU A 70 -10.16 -14.71 3.57
CA GLU A 70 -9.45 -14.32 4.78
C GLU A 70 -8.27 -13.37 4.48
N ARG A 71 -7.59 -13.57 3.36
CA ARG A 71 -6.53 -12.68 2.88
C ARG A 71 -7.08 -11.29 2.54
N ALA A 72 -8.19 -11.21 1.80
CA ALA A 72 -8.83 -9.95 1.46
C ALA A 72 -9.25 -9.16 2.70
N LYS A 73 -9.90 -9.80 3.67
CA LYS A 73 -10.27 -9.22 4.96
C LYS A 73 -9.06 -8.69 5.71
N ARG A 74 -7.99 -9.48 5.78
CA ARG A 74 -6.76 -9.12 6.46
C ARG A 74 -6.08 -7.92 5.81
N PHE A 75 -6.00 -7.89 4.47
CA PHE A 75 -5.38 -6.80 3.73
C PHE A 75 -6.17 -5.50 3.86
N ALA A 76 -7.50 -5.56 3.74
CA ALA A 76 -8.36 -4.42 4.03
C ALA A 76 -8.20 -3.91 5.47
N GLY A 77 -8.04 -4.83 6.43
CA GLY A 77 -7.84 -4.53 7.84
C GLY A 77 -6.62 -3.65 8.13
N PHE A 78 -5.55 -3.74 7.34
CA PHE A 78 -4.40 -2.85 7.48
C PHE A 78 -4.75 -1.37 7.22
N TYR A 79 -5.64 -1.11 6.25
CA TYR A 79 -6.07 0.25 5.89
C TYR A 79 -7.31 0.72 6.63
N MET A 80 -8.04 -0.19 7.26
CA MET A 80 -9.16 0.12 8.16
C MET A 80 -8.73 0.21 9.63
N ASN A 81 -7.43 0.09 9.91
CA ASN A 81 -6.86 0.08 11.26
C ASN A 81 -7.37 -1.05 12.16
N GLU A 82 -7.76 -2.18 11.58
CA GLU A 82 -8.31 -3.34 12.30
C GLU A 82 -7.22 -4.30 12.81
N ASP A 83 -6.00 -4.24 12.27
CA ASP A 83 -4.88 -5.06 12.76
C ASP A 83 -4.21 -4.39 13.96
N PRO A 84 -4.23 -5.02 15.15
CA PRO A 84 -3.68 -4.42 16.37
C PRO A 84 -2.15 -4.35 16.38
N GLU A 85 -1.48 -5.12 15.53
CA GLU A 85 -0.01 -5.14 15.41
C GLU A 85 0.52 -4.21 14.32
N CYS A 86 -0.38 -3.57 13.57
CA CYS A 86 -0.08 -2.60 12.54
C CYS A 86 -0.18 -1.19 13.13
N THR A 87 0.80 -0.33 12.85
CA THR A 87 0.64 1.10 13.06
C THR A 87 -0.43 1.61 12.11
N LYS A 88 -1.27 2.53 12.56
CA LYS A 88 -2.43 3.01 11.81
C LYS A 88 -2.04 3.65 10.48
N ASN A 89 -2.60 3.14 9.38
CA ASN A 89 -2.43 3.68 8.05
C ASN A 89 -3.46 4.76 7.69
N TYR A 90 -4.60 4.77 8.37
CA TYR A 90 -5.75 5.61 8.03
C TYR A 90 -6.12 6.55 9.17
N ASP A 91 -6.32 7.82 8.84
CA ASP A 91 -6.89 8.82 9.74
C ASP A 91 -8.43 8.82 9.61
N PRO A 92 -9.17 8.27 10.59
CA PRO A 92 -10.62 8.19 10.53
C PRO A 92 -11.31 9.53 10.77
N VAL A 93 -10.60 10.55 11.23
CA VAL A 93 -11.17 11.89 11.45
C VAL A 93 -11.18 12.66 10.14
N ASN A 94 -10.06 12.71 9.46
CA ASN A 94 -9.91 13.43 8.20
C ASN A 94 -10.23 12.56 6.98
N LYS A 95 -10.49 11.25 7.16
CA LYS A 95 -10.83 10.28 6.11
C LYS A 95 -9.75 10.16 5.03
N LEU A 96 -8.49 10.13 5.43
CA LEU A 96 -7.36 10.09 4.50
C LEU A 96 -6.27 9.11 4.96
N ILE A 97 -5.39 8.76 4.03
CA ILE A 97 -4.15 8.02 4.29
C ILE A 97 -3.01 9.04 4.30
N PRO A 98 -2.51 9.49 5.48
CA PRO A 98 -1.62 10.65 5.59
C PRO A 98 -0.16 10.35 5.20
N TYR A 99 0.09 9.25 4.50
CA TYR A 99 1.42 8.77 4.18
C TYR A 99 1.49 8.30 2.74
N ILE A 100 2.60 8.60 2.09
CA ILE A 100 2.88 8.11 0.73
C ILE A 100 3.28 6.62 0.74
N SER A 101 3.76 6.13 1.86
CA SER A 101 4.22 4.74 2.02
C SER A 101 3.56 4.10 3.23
N SER A 102 2.84 3.00 3.01
CA SER A 102 2.01 2.31 3.99
C SER A 102 1.97 0.81 3.72
N GLY A 103 1.50 0.02 4.68
CA GLY A 103 1.43 -1.43 4.51
C GLY A 103 1.07 -2.19 5.78
N SER A 104 1.44 -3.48 5.83
CA SER A 104 1.10 -4.38 6.94
C SER A 104 1.80 -4.07 8.27
N LYS A 105 2.77 -3.18 8.29
CA LYS A 105 3.39 -2.64 9.52
C LYS A 105 3.08 -1.16 9.73
N GLY A 106 2.19 -0.62 8.92
CA GLY A 106 1.80 0.78 8.96
C GLY A 106 2.67 1.65 8.06
N PRO A 107 2.56 2.97 8.22
CA PRO A 107 3.37 3.91 7.46
C PRO A 107 4.85 3.80 7.83
N SER A 108 5.71 4.03 6.86
CA SER A 108 7.14 4.13 7.10
C SER A 108 7.72 5.40 6.47
N GLU A 109 8.83 5.84 7.03
CA GLU A 109 9.67 6.88 6.46
C GLU A 109 10.47 6.31 5.26
N TYR A 110 9.75 5.70 4.29
CA TYR A 110 10.39 5.06 3.14
C TYR A 110 11.24 6.04 2.34
N PHE A 111 10.76 7.28 2.22
CA PHE A 111 11.51 8.36 1.58
C PHE A 111 12.38 9.09 2.60
N GLY A 112 13.33 8.37 3.18
CA GLY A 112 14.35 8.96 4.05
C GLY A 112 15.31 9.88 3.31
N THR A 113 16.25 10.44 4.05
CA THR A 113 17.27 11.36 3.54
C THR A 113 18.01 10.81 2.32
N GLU A 114 18.25 9.51 2.26
CA GLU A 114 18.94 8.86 1.14
C GLU A 114 18.14 8.89 -0.15
N TYR A 115 16.82 8.71 -0.06
CA TYR A 115 15.93 8.86 -1.20
C TYR A 115 15.95 10.29 -1.74
N MET A 116 15.88 11.29 -0.86
CA MET A 116 15.97 12.70 -1.25
C MET A 116 17.29 13.03 -1.95
N ILE A 117 18.41 12.47 -1.48
CA ILE A 117 19.73 12.63 -2.09
C ILE A 117 19.76 12.02 -3.50
N ASN A 118 19.33 10.76 -3.61
CA ASN A 118 19.50 9.98 -4.83
C ASN A 118 18.57 10.43 -5.96
N TYR A 119 17.37 10.89 -5.62
CA TYR A 119 16.35 11.25 -6.61
C TYR A 119 16.07 12.76 -6.70
N GLY A 120 16.76 13.56 -5.92
CA GLY A 120 16.61 15.04 -5.94
C GLY A 120 15.27 15.55 -5.49
N HIS A 121 14.43 14.73 -4.85
CA HIS A 121 13.05 15.09 -4.45
C HIS A 121 13.01 16.24 -3.45
N ALA A 122 14.05 16.40 -2.64
CA ALA A 122 14.16 17.52 -1.72
C ALA A 122 14.09 18.89 -2.42
N SER A 123 14.53 18.97 -3.68
CA SER A 123 14.49 20.21 -4.46
C SER A 123 13.09 20.61 -4.92
N LEU A 124 12.12 19.69 -4.86
CA LEU A 124 10.73 19.93 -5.26
C LEU A 124 9.95 20.72 -4.19
N TYR A 125 10.42 20.74 -2.95
CA TYR A 125 9.73 21.38 -1.83
C TYR A 125 10.42 22.69 -1.48
N PRO A 126 9.79 23.86 -1.68
CA PRO A 126 10.43 25.17 -1.44
C PRO A 126 11.02 25.29 -0.03
N MET A 127 10.29 24.84 0.99
CA MET A 127 10.75 24.89 2.39
C MET A 127 12.01 24.05 2.65
N VAL A 128 12.21 22.99 1.89
CA VAL A 128 13.40 22.14 1.99
C VAL A 128 14.52 22.73 1.15
N LYS A 129 14.19 23.24 -0.04
CA LYS A 129 15.15 23.81 -1.00
C LYS A 129 16.00 24.95 -0.40
N GLU A 130 15.38 25.83 0.39
CA GLU A 130 16.09 26.92 1.06
C GLU A 130 17.14 26.43 2.08
N ASN A 131 16.97 25.23 2.59
CA ASN A 131 17.83 24.62 3.60
C ASN A 131 18.89 23.66 3.03
N ILE A 132 18.78 23.32 1.74
CA ILE A 132 19.73 22.44 1.08
C ILE A 132 20.92 23.26 0.59
N LYS A 133 22.05 23.09 1.28
CA LYS A 133 23.36 23.61 0.86
C LYS A 133 24.26 22.46 0.48
N PRO A 134 25.22 22.63 -0.45
CA PRO A 134 26.18 21.58 -0.76
C PRO A 134 26.81 20.98 0.51
N GLY A 135 26.82 19.64 0.61
CA GLY A 135 27.37 18.93 1.77
C GLY A 135 26.40 18.73 2.95
N TRP A 136 25.14 19.14 2.84
CA TRP A 136 24.14 18.98 3.89
C TRP A 136 23.95 17.50 4.31
N GLU A 137 24.09 16.59 3.36
CA GLU A 137 23.98 15.14 3.56
C GLU A 137 25.06 14.58 4.48
N LYS A 138 26.19 15.28 4.64
CA LYS A 138 27.30 14.91 5.51
C LYS A 138 27.21 15.50 6.91
N ASP A 139 26.34 16.48 7.11
CA ASP A 139 26.07 17.11 8.42
C ASP A 139 24.88 16.41 9.11
N PRO A 140 25.11 15.63 10.20
CA PRO A 140 24.03 14.89 10.87
C PRO A 140 22.90 15.76 11.38
N LYS A 141 23.19 16.98 11.82
CA LYS A 141 22.19 17.94 12.32
C LYS A 141 21.31 18.43 11.18
N ARG A 142 21.94 18.87 10.09
CA ARG A 142 21.25 19.34 8.89
C ARG A 142 20.41 18.25 8.25
N ARG A 143 20.98 17.06 8.17
CA ARG A 143 20.30 15.88 7.69
C ARG A 143 19.02 15.60 8.47
N LYS A 144 19.08 15.63 9.80
CA LYS A 144 17.91 15.45 10.66
C LYS A 144 16.86 16.55 10.46
N GLU A 145 17.27 17.83 10.39
CA GLU A 145 16.37 18.96 10.15
C GLU A 145 15.62 18.80 8.81
N ILE A 146 16.33 18.51 7.73
CA ILE A 146 15.74 18.34 6.40
C ILE A 146 14.81 17.15 6.36
N THR A 147 15.20 16.01 6.94
CA THR A 147 14.34 14.81 7.04
C THR A 147 13.06 15.12 7.82
N THR A 148 13.14 15.89 8.92
CA THR A 148 11.97 16.27 9.70
C THR A 148 11.02 17.15 8.88
N ILE A 149 11.53 18.17 8.20
CA ILE A 149 10.72 19.05 7.33
C ILE A 149 10.05 18.24 6.22
N TYR A 150 10.80 17.35 5.59
CA TYR A 150 10.29 16.50 4.53
C TYR A 150 9.15 15.60 5.02
N ASN A 151 9.35 14.91 6.14
CA ASN A 151 8.34 14.06 6.72
C ASN A 151 7.10 14.84 7.17
N ASP A 152 7.29 16.05 7.71
CA ASP A 152 6.18 16.92 8.10
C ASP A 152 5.32 17.36 6.90
N VAL A 153 5.92 17.53 5.74
CA VAL A 153 5.19 17.92 4.52
C VAL A 153 4.58 16.72 3.84
N VAL A 154 5.39 15.68 3.59
CA VAL A 154 4.97 14.52 2.77
C VAL A 154 4.03 13.58 3.53
N ASN A 155 4.29 13.38 4.83
CA ASN A 155 3.51 12.43 5.64
C ASN A 155 2.23 13.02 6.23
N ARG A 156 1.86 14.25 5.88
CA ARG A 156 0.59 14.87 6.29
C ARG A 156 -0.41 15.04 5.15
N CYS A 157 0.02 14.72 3.95
CA CYS A 157 -0.82 14.86 2.76
C CYS A 157 -1.21 13.47 2.26
N ASP A 158 -2.48 13.29 1.96
CA ASP A 158 -2.88 12.19 1.10
C ASP A 158 -2.38 12.44 -0.32
N VAL A 159 -2.03 11.39 -1.03
CA VAL A 159 -1.55 11.47 -2.41
C VAL A 159 -2.42 10.57 -3.30
N PRO A 160 -2.68 10.98 -4.57
CA PRO A 160 -3.58 10.24 -5.45
C PRO A 160 -3.26 8.75 -5.60
N VAL A 161 -2.00 8.37 -5.45
CA VAL A 161 -1.57 6.96 -5.53
C VAL A 161 -2.16 6.10 -4.40
N ASN A 162 -2.52 6.69 -3.26
CA ASN A 162 -3.16 5.99 -2.15
C ASN A 162 -4.59 5.51 -2.47
N LEU A 163 -5.21 6.03 -3.54
CA LEU A 163 -6.47 5.47 -4.06
C LEU A 163 -6.34 4.00 -4.46
N GLY A 164 -5.13 3.47 -4.61
CA GLY A 164 -4.89 2.04 -4.73
C GLY A 164 -5.48 1.21 -3.59
N ALA A 165 -5.57 1.77 -2.37
CA ALA A 165 -6.21 1.11 -1.23
C ALA A 165 -7.72 0.85 -1.45
N VAL A 166 -8.38 1.65 -2.29
CA VAL A 166 -9.80 1.47 -2.66
C VAL A 166 -10.01 0.10 -3.30
N GLY A 167 -9.14 -0.29 -4.24
CA GLY A 167 -9.23 -1.61 -4.87
C GLY A 167 -9.14 -2.73 -3.84
N LEU A 168 -8.16 -2.64 -2.93
CA LEU A 168 -7.92 -3.63 -1.89
C LEU A 168 -9.13 -3.80 -0.95
N VAL A 169 -9.72 -2.70 -0.48
CA VAL A 169 -10.88 -2.73 0.41
C VAL A 169 -12.15 -3.14 -0.35
N THR A 170 -12.26 -2.77 -1.64
CA THR A 170 -13.35 -3.23 -2.51
C THR A 170 -13.33 -4.75 -2.69
N ASP A 171 -12.16 -5.36 -2.85
CA ASP A 171 -12.04 -6.82 -2.94
C ASP A 171 -12.61 -7.49 -1.69
N ALA A 172 -12.33 -6.96 -0.49
CA ALA A 172 -12.92 -7.49 0.73
C ALA A 172 -14.45 -7.39 0.74
N TYR A 173 -15.02 -6.32 0.18
CA TYR A 173 -16.46 -6.20 -0.01
C TYR A 173 -16.99 -7.24 -0.98
N LEU A 174 -16.36 -7.41 -2.12
CA LEU A 174 -16.79 -8.36 -3.16
C LEU A 174 -16.76 -9.81 -2.66
N TYR A 175 -15.75 -10.16 -1.84
CA TYR A 175 -15.66 -11.49 -1.26
C TYR A 175 -16.67 -11.75 -0.14
N THR A 176 -17.02 -10.73 0.66
CA THR A 176 -17.77 -10.93 1.91
C THR A 176 -19.19 -10.38 1.91
N GLY A 177 -19.48 -9.41 1.05
CA GLY A 177 -20.72 -8.64 1.10
C GLY A 177 -20.88 -7.76 2.35
N ASP A 178 -19.83 -7.60 3.18
CA ASP A 178 -19.91 -6.79 4.40
C ASP A 178 -19.87 -5.31 4.07
N GLU A 179 -20.96 -4.61 4.34
CA GLU A 179 -21.16 -3.18 4.04
C GLU A 179 -20.14 -2.25 4.71
N LYS A 180 -19.42 -2.70 5.75
CA LYS A 180 -18.36 -1.88 6.38
C LYS A 180 -17.26 -1.50 5.39
N TYR A 181 -16.88 -2.41 4.47
CA TYR A 181 -15.86 -2.16 3.47
C TYR A 181 -16.32 -1.13 2.43
N LYS A 182 -17.54 -1.29 1.92
CA LYS A 182 -18.15 -0.34 1.00
C LYS A 182 -18.27 1.06 1.63
N LYS A 183 -18.69 1.11 2.89
CA LYS A 183 -18.80 2.37 3.63
C LYS A 183 -17.44 3.07 3.72
N TRP A 184 -16.37 2.33 4.09
CA TRP A 184 -15.02 2.88 4.14
C TRP A 184 -14.56 3.42 2.79
N VAL A 185 -14.78 2.66 1.71
CA VAL A 185 -14.43 3.08 0.33
C VAL A 185 -15.11 4.39 -0.02
N LEU A 186 -16.43 4.50 0.19
CA LEU A 186 -17.17 5.71 -0.14
C LEU A 186 -16.71 6.91 0.68
N GLU A 187 -16.51 6.74 2.00
CA GLU A 187 -16.02 7.81 2.87
C GLU A 187 -14.63 8.30 2.48
N TYR A 188 -13.72 7.39 2.11
CA TYR A 188 -12.36 7.73 1.71
C TYR A 188 -12.33 8.43 0.35
N VAL A 189 -13.07 7.91 -0.63
CA VAL A 189 -13.15 8.52 -1.97
C VAL A 189 -13.76 9.91 -1.90
N ASP A 190 -14.87 10.08 -1.19
CA ASP A 190 -15.53 11.40 -1.05
C ASP A 190 -14.57 12.43 -0.44
N ALA A 191 -13.81 12.05 0.58
CA ALA A 191 -12.84 12.95 1.21
C ALA A 191 -11.64 13.28 0.31
N SER A 192 -11.24 12.36 -0.58
CA SER A 192 -10.09 12.56 -1.48
C SER A 192 -10.38 13.57 -2.61
N PHE A 193 -11.65 13.91 -2.86
CA PHE A 193 -12.08 14.88 -3.88
C PHE A 193 -12.52 16.24 -3.29
N CYS A 194 -12.45 16.43 -1.98
CA CYS A 194 -12.74 17.69 -1.30
C CYS A 194 -11.48 18.47 -0.99
#